data_46877f6ad3f8a55f3ba18fc953b0fc4d
#
_entry.id   46877f6ad3f8a55f3ba18fc953b0fc4d
#
_cell.length_a   1.000
_cell.length_b   1.000
_cell.length_c   1.000
_cell.angle_alpha   90.00
_cell.angle_beta   90.00
_cell.angle_gamma   90.00
#
_symmetry.space_group_name_H-M   'P 1'
#
loop_
_entity.id
_entity.type
_entity.pdbx_description
1 polymer ?
#
loop_
_entity_poly.entity_id
_entity_poly.type
_entity_poly.pdbx_seq_one_letter_code
_entity_poly.pdbx_strand_id
1 'polypeptide(L)'
;MALSLKKISELASNTTFWRGIIALSSFIIVWEILSKYFPMLTEHLGMMEEKAGKLVPLSVPWIGKVPPPTEVIAAWGEVFFLPGYWESWYMSTGRVFAGFLIAQLVGIPFGLLLAVNKYFRDIFFPPFEILRPIPPLAWVPASIVFWPTTEMSIAFVTFLGAFFTIVINVLGGARSIDVRYLRAAQSMGASQWDLFYRIILPGTLPSIFTGAAVGMGITWEVVLAGEMISGGGGQQASGGLGFFIWSSYMGGTVATVIVGMISIGIAGYLSSSLIRFIGDHSMPWRKLF
;
A
#
# COMPACT_ATOMS: atom_id res chain seq x y z
N MET A 1 32.74 -13.83 -4.79
CA MET A 1 32.39 -14.06 -6.21
C MET A 1 31.69 -15.41 -6.44
N ALA A 2 32.15 -16.54 -5.89
CA ALA A 2 31.51 -17.88 -6.06
C ALA A 2 30.09 -18.01 -5.48
N LEU A 3 29.75 -17.35 -4.37
CA LEU A 3 28.40 -17.32 -3.78
C LEU A 3 27.36 -16.61 -4.68
N SER A 4 27.79 -15.66 -5.50
CA SER A 4 26.96 -14.95 -6.46
C SER A 4 26.53 -15.85 -7.63
N LEU A 5 27.45 -16.65 -8.14
CA LEU A 5 27.19 -17.54 -9.30
C LEU A 5 26.24 -18.69 -8.95
N LYS A 6 26.36 -19.25 -7.74
CA LYS A 6 25.45 -20.31 -7.26
C LYS A 6 24.02 -19.78 -7.06
N LYS A 7 23.86 -18.57 -6.51
CA LYS A 7 22.55 -17.92 -6.39
C LYS A 7 21.91 -17.59 -7.73
N ILE A 8 22.72 -17.20 -8.73
CA ILE A 8 22.25 -16.92 -10.09
C ILE A 8 21.82 -18.23 -10.79
N SER A 9 22.55 -19.34 -10.60
CA SER A 9 22.17 -20.64 -11.14
C SER A 9 20.89 -21.20 -10.50
N GLU A 10 20.69 -21.01 -9.21
CA GLU A 10 19.46 -21.38 -8.50
C GLU A 10 18.26 -20.54 -8.95
N LEU A 11 18.45 -19.25 -9.21
CA LEU A 11 17.40 -18.39 -9.81
C LEU A 11 17.09 -18.80 -11.27
N ALA A 12 18.11 -19.13 -12.05
CA ALA A 12 17.93 -19.58 -13.42
C ALA A 12 17.22 -20.94 -13.54
N SER A 13 17.35 -21.81 -12.55
CA SER A 13 16.64 -23.11 -12.49
C SER A 13 15.22 -23.02 -11.90
N ASN A 14 14.83 -21.86 -11.32
CA ASN A 14 13.53 -21.69 -10.68
C ASN A 14 12.43 -21.43 -11.71
N THR A 15 11.67 -22.47 -12.03
CA THR A 15 10.53 -22.41 -12.97
C THR A 15 9.48 -21.35 -12.59
N THR A 16 9.30 -21.08 -11.29
CA THR A 16 8.37 -20.07 -10.78
C THR A 16 8.84 -18.66 -11.13
N PHE A 17 10.14 -18.40 -11.06
CA PHE A 17 10.74 -17.13 -11.45
C PHE A 17 10.52 -16.84 -12.95
N TRP A 18 10.80 -17.81 -13.82
CA TRP A 18 10.59 -17.67 -15.25
C TRP A 18 9.13 -17.51 -15.64
N ARG A 19 8.22 -18.23 -14.98
CA ARG A 19 6.77 -18.03 -15.18
C ARG A 19 6.33 -16.61 -14.82
N GLY A 20 6.86 -16.04 -13.74
CA GLY A 20 6.61 -14.65 -13.37
C GLY A 20 7.11 -13.65 -14.42
N ILE A 21 8.33 -13.84 -14.93
CA ILE A 21 8.88 -13.00 -16.03
C ILE A 21 8.04 -13.11 -17.30
N ILE A 22 7.70 -14.32 -17.71
CA ILE A 22 6.89 -14.55 -18.91
C ILE A 22 5.52 -13.87 -18.76
N ALA A 23 4.86 -14.03 -17.61
CA ALA A 23 3.56 -13.41 -17.36
C ALA A 23 3.64 -11.88 -17.41
N LEU A 24 4.65 -11.28 -16.77
CA LEU A 24 4.85 -9.83 -16.78
C LEU A 24 5.18 -9.32 -18.19
N SER A 25 6.08 -9.99 -18.89
CA SER A 25 6.45 -9.63 -20.26
C SER A 25 5.26 -9.75 -21.20
N SER A 26 4.47 -10.83 -21.09
CA SER A 26 3.25 -11.01 -21.89
C SER A 26 2.24 -9.90 -21.62
N PHE A 27 2.05 -9.51 -20.37
CA PHE A 27 1.16 -8.40 -20.01
C PHE A 27 1.63 -7.08 -20.65
N ILE A 28 2.92 -6.76 -20.55
CA ILE A 28 3.49 -5.53 -21.14
C ILE A 28 3.34 -5.54 -22.66
N ILE A 29 3.62 -6.66 -23.31
CA ILE A 29 3.49 -6.80 -24.79
C ILE A 29 2.02 -6.63 -25.22
N VAL A 30 1.09 -7.27 -24.51
CA VAL A 30 -0.34 -7.14 -24.81
C VAL A 30 -0.80 -5.69 -24.59
N TRP A 31 -0.36 -5.05 -23.54
CA TRP A 31 -0.66 -3.63 -23.29
C TRP A 31 -0.10 -2.74 -24.42
N GLU A 32 1.15 -2.90 -24.83
CA GLU A 32 1.76 -2.15 -25.93
C GLU A 32 0.95 -2.32 -27.23
N ILE A 33 0.62 -3.57 -27.58
CA ILE A 33 -0.15 -3.89 -28.79
C ILE A 33 -1.54 -3.25 -28.75
N LEU A 34 -2.27 -3.41 -27.65
CA LEU A 34 -3.61 -2.88 -27.52
C LEU A 34 -3.64 -1.35 -27.53
N SER A 35 -2.69 -0.71 -26.86
CA SER A 35 -2.65 0.76 -26.82
C SER A 35 -2.26 1.39 -28.14
N LYS A 36 -1.33 0.79 -28.88
CA LYS A 36 -0.75 1.37 -30.08
C LYS A 36 -1.51 1.01 -31.36
N TYR A 37 -1.89 -0.25 -31.51
CA TYR A 37 -2.43 -0.76 -32.77
C TYR A 37 -3.94 -0.85 -32.80
N PHE A 38 -4.62 -0.93 -31.67
CA PHE A 38 -6.07 -1.05 -31.66
C PHE A 38 -6.79 0.19 -32.21
N PRO A 39 -6.41 1.45 -31.90
CA PRO A 39 -7.02 2.63 -32.52
C PRO A 39 -6.83 2.64 -34.05
N MET A 40 -5.64 2.29 -34.51
CA MET A 40 -5.33 2.19 -35.94
C MET A 40 -6.16 1.10 -36.65
N LEU A 41 -6.38 -0.03 -35.97
CA LEU A 41 -7.21 -1.11 -36.49
C LEU A 41 -8.68 -0.71 -36.61
N THR A 42 -9.25 -0.06 -35.60
CA THR A 42 -10.65 0.39 -35.62
C THR A 42 -10.90 1.45 -36.70
N GLU A 43 -9.94 2.34 -36.91
CA GLU A 43 -10.00 3.31 -38.00
C GLU A 43 -9.95 2.62 -39.36
N HIS A 44 -9.02 1.68 -39.55
CA HIS A 44 -8.85 0.94 -40.82
C HIS A 44 -10.04 0.06 -41.16
N LEU A 45 -10.71 -0.52 -40.16
CA LEU A 45 -11.91 -1.32 -40.34
C LEU A 45 -13.18 -0.48 -40.51
N GLY A 46 -13.09 0.85 -40.49
CA GLY A 46 -14.23 1.75 -40.59
C GLY A 46 -15.20 1.63 -39.42
N MET A 47 -14.77 1.12 -38.29
CA MET A 47 -15.57 1.03 -37.07
C MET A 47 -15.64 2.41 -36.42
N MET A 48 -16.73 3.13 -36.72
CA MET A 48 -16.95 4.50 -36.26
C MET A 48 -18.08 4.56 -35.24
N GLU A 49 -17.95 5.43 -34.24
CA GLU A 49 -19.00 5.81 -33.31
C GLU A 49 -19.34 7.30 -33.46
N GLU A 50 -20.59 7.66 -33.33
CA GLU A 50 -20.99 9.07 -33.32
C GLU A 50 -20.81 9.66 -31.93
N LYS A 51 -19.97 10.70 -31.82
CA LYS A 51 -19.68 11.40 -30.60
C LYS A 51 -19.75 12.90 -30.81
N ALA A 52 -20.68 13.55 -30.11
CA ALA A 52 -20.93 14.99 -30.24
C ALA A 52 -21.17 15.46 -31.71
N GLY A 53 -21.92 14.67 -32.51
CA GLY A 53 -22.23 14.98 -33.91
C GLY A 53 -21.06 14.78 -34.89
N LYS A 54 -19.97 14.11 -34.45
CA LYS A 54 -18.82 13.73 -35.30
C LYS A 54 -18.60 12.23 -35.27
N LEU A 55 -18.36 11.65 -36.44
CA LEU A 55 -17.91 10.26 -36.54
C LEU A 55 -16.45 10.19 -36.11
N VAL A 56 -16.17 9.39 -35.08
CA VAL A 56 -14.82 9.11 -34.55
C VAL A 56 -14.57 7.61 -34.56
N PRO A 57 -13.33 7.14 -34.66
CA PRO A 57 -13.02 5.72 -34.55
C PRO A 57 -13.59 5.14 -33.26
N LEU A 58 -14.17 3.93 -33.35
CA LEU A 58 -14.76 3.24 -32.22
C LEU A 58 -13.71 3.12 -31.09
N SER A 59 -13.99 3.77 -29.96
CA SER A 59 -13.13 3.70 -28.81
C SER A 59 -13.71 2.72 -27.78
N VAL A 60 -13.08 1.54 -27.66
CA VAL A 60 -13.39 0.66 -26.53
C VAL A 60 -12.81 1.31 -25.28
N PRO A 61 -13.62 1.46 -24.19
CA PRO A 61 -13.09 1.98 -22.93
C PRO A 61 -11.80 1.25 -22.55
N TRP A 62 -10.75 2.00 -22.18
CA TRP A 62 -9.41 1.53 -21.81
C TRP A 62 -8.44 1.33 -22.99
N ILE A 63 -8.87 0.78 -24.12
CA ILE A 63 -8.02 0.45 -25.25
C ILE A 63 -7.77 1.72 -26.07
N GLY A 64 -6.50 2.05 -26.30
CA GLY A 64 -6.10 3.23 -27.09
C GLY A 64 -6.16 4.58 -26.35
N LYS A 65 -6.70 4.62 -25.13
CA LYS A 65 -6.67 5.82 -24.28
C LYS A 65 -5.56 5.79 -23.23
N VAL A 66 -5.08 4.60 -22.91
CA VAL A 66 -3.95 4.38 -22.02
C VAL A 66 -2.68 4.42 -22.88
N PRO A 67 -1.71 5.29 -22.58
CA PRO A 67 -0.48 5.38 -23.38
C PRO A 67 0.27 4.03 -23.33
N PRO A 68 0.98 3.68 -24.42
CA PRO A 68 1.73 2.44 -24.47
C PRO A 68 2.92 2.47 -23.50
N PRO A 69 3.38 1.31 -22.99
CA PRO A 69 4.55 1.20 -22.14
C PRO A 69 5.78 1.95 -22.63
N THR A 70 6.02 1.99 -23.92
CA THR A 70 7.14 2.73 -24.52
C THR A 70 7.07 4.23 -24.29
N GLU A 71 5.87 4.82 -24.36
CA GLU A 71 5.63 6.24 -24.04
C GLU A 71 5.76 6.53 -22.54
N VAL A 72 5.30 5.60 -21.70
CA VAL A 72 5.44 5.71 -20.22
C VAL A 72 6.92 5.67 -19.83
N ILE A 73 7.74 4.80 -20.46
CA ILE A 73 9.18 4.73 -20.20
C ILE A 73 9.87 6.03 -20.65
N ALA A 74 9.50 6.57 -21.81
CA ALA A 74 10.04 7.84 -22.28
C ALA A 74 9.70 8.98 -21.31
N ALA A 75 8.42 9.11 -20.92
CA ALA A 75 7.98 10.07 -19.92
C ALA A 75 8.70 9.91 -18.58
N TRP A 76 8.96 8.67 -18.15
CA TRP A 76 9.74 8.43 -16.92
C TRP A 76 11.18 8.93 -17.06
N GLY A 77 11.82 8.69 -18.21
CA GLY A 77 13.15 9.21 -18.49
C GLY A 77 13.22 10.74 -18.41
N GLU A 78 12.17 11.44 -18.85
CA GLU A 78 12.09 12.92 -18.77
C GLU A 78 11.95 13.39 -17.31
N VAL A 79 11.03 12.82 -16.54
CA VAL A 79 10.77 13.28 -15.17
C VAL A 79 11.82 12.80 -14.16
N PHE A 80 12.54 11.72 -14.45
CA PHE A 80 13.53 11.12 -13.54
C PHE A 80 14.65 12.10 -13.15
N PHE A 81 15.03 12.99 -14.06
CA PHE A 81 16.07 13.99 -13.82
C PHE A 81 15.52 15.31 -13.27
N LEU A 82 14.19 15.43 -13.10
CA LEU A 82 13.59 16.65 -12.54
C LEU A 82 13.65 16.59 -11.01
N PRO A 83 14.20 17.63 -10.34
CA PRO A 83 14.26 17.68 -8.87
C PRO A 83 12.89 17.51 -8.21
N GLY A 84 11.83 18.09 -8.76
CA GLY A 84 10.46 18.03 -8.21
C GLY A 84 9.89 16.61 -8.15
N TYR A 85 10.33 15.71 -9.01
CA TYR A 85 9.93 14.29 -8.93
C TYR A 85 10.45 13.62 -7.67
N TRP A 86 11.73 13.79 -7.34
CA TRP A 86 12.35 13.22 -6.14
C TRP A 86 11.89 13.91 -4.86
N GLU A 87 11.61 15.21 -4.94
CA GLU A 87 10.98 15.95 -3.83
C GLU A 87 9.60 15.37 -3.50
N SER A 88 8.80 15.04 -4.52
CA SER A 88 7.51 14.37 -4.36
C SER A 88 7.65 12.99 -3.68
N TRP A 89 8.67 12.22 -4.05
CA TRP A 89 8.99 10.96 -3.37
C TRP A 89 9.33 11.14 -1.89
N TYR A 90 10.18 12.12 -1.60
CA TYR A 90 10.60 12.42 -0.24
C TYR A 90 9.42 12.82 0.65
N MET A 91 8.57 13.71 0.16
CA MET A 91 7.40 14.19 0.89
C MET A 91 6.39 13.08 1.19
N SER A 92 5.98 12.32 0.17
CA SER A 92 5.04 11.21 0.37
C SER A 92 5.61 10.15 1.31
N THR A 93 6.89 9.80 1.16
CA THR A 93 7.55 8.83 2.03
C THR A 93 7.54 9.30 3.48
N GLY A 94 7.87 10.57 3.75
CA GLY A 94 7.84 11.15 5.09
C GLY A 94 6.45 11.07 5.74
N ARG A 95 5.40 11.43 4.99
CA ARG A 95 4.00 11.38 5.44
C ARG A 95 3.53 9.95 5.72
N VAL A 96 3.84 9.03 4.81
CA VAL A 96 3.53 7.60 4.97
C VAL A 96 4.17 7.05 6.23
N PHE A 97 5.47 7.25 6.40
CA PHE A 97 6.16 6.73 7.59
C PHE A 97 5.67 7.39 8.88
N ALA A 98 5.39 8.68 8.89
CA ALA A 98 4.85 9.37 10.05
C ALA A 98 3.49 8.78 10.48
N GLY A 99 2.51 8.70 9.57
CA GLY A 99 1.19 8.13 9.85
C GLY A 99 1.27 6.64 10.23
N PHE A 100 2.09 5.87 9.53
CA PHE A 100 2.29 4.44 9.78
C PHE A 100 2.93 4.17 11.16
N LEU A 101 3.97 4.90 11.53
CA LEU A 101 4.63 4.72 12.84
C LEU A 101 3.68 5.06 13.99
N ILE A 102 2.90 6.12 13.87
CA ILE A 102 1.87 6.45 14.86
C ILE A 102 0.83 5.31 14.95
N ALA A 103 0.42 4.77 13.80
CA ALA A 103 -0.51 3.65 13.75
C ALA A 103 0.04 2.37 14.41
N GLN A 104 1.35 2.10 14.28
CA GLN A 104 2.01 0.99 14.98
C GLN A 104 2.05 1.22 16.49
N LEU A 105 2.48 2.42 16.91
CA LEU A 105 2.64 2.77 18.32
C LEU A 105 1.30 2.72 19.09
N VAL A 106 0.20 3.10 18.43
CA VAL A 106 -1.13 3.09 19.03
C VAL A 106 -1.86 1.78 18.77
N GLY A 107 -1.82 1.28 17.56
CA GLY A 107 -2.61 0.13 17.10
C GLY A 107 -2.16 -1.20 17.71
N ILE A 108 -0.84 -1.42 17.86
CA ILE A 108 -0.35 -2.67 18.46
C ILE A 108 -0.78 -2.78 19.92
N PRO A 109 -0.51 -1.79 20.81
CA PRO A 109 -0.99 -1.85 22.20
C PRO A 109 -2.51 -1.94 22.31
N PHE A 110 -3.23 -1.18 21.48
CA PHE A 110 -4.70 -1.19 21.47
C PHE A 110 -5.25 -2.57 21.09
N GLY A 111 -4.70 -3.21 20.03
CA GLY A 111 -5.09 -4.56 19.63
C GLY A 111 -4.77 -5.64 20.67
N LEU A 112 -3.60 -5.54 21.33
CA LEU A 112 -3.22 -6.44 22.42
C LEU A 112 -4.14 -6.25 23.63
N LEU A 113 -4.47 -5.01 24.02
CA LEU A 113 -5.41 -4.73 25.10
C LEU A 113 -6.80 -5.27 24.81
N LEU A 114 -7.29 -5.15 23.58
CA LEU A 114 -8.56 -5.78 23.16
C LEU A 114 -8.52 -7.31 23.26
N ALA A 115 -7.33 -7.93 23.07
CA ALA A 115 -7.18 -9.37 23.17
C ALA A 115 -7.17 -9.87 24.61
N VAL A 116 -6.40 -9.21 25.49
CA VAL A 116 -6.12 -9.72 26.85
C VAL A 116 -7.07 -9.21 27.91
N ASN A 117 -7.68 -8.03 27.73
CA ASN A 117 -8.54 -7.40 28.73
C ASN A 117 -10.00 -7.40 28.28
N LYS A 118 -10.84 -8.18 28.98
CA LYS A 118 -12.27 -8.29 28.66
C LYS A 118 -13.01 -6.95 28.83
N TYR A 119 -12.75 -6.21 29.90
CA TYR A 119 -13.43 -4.94 30.15
C TYR A 119 -13.07 -3.89 29.10
N PHE A 120 -11.78 -3.79 28.75
CA PHE A 120 -11.33 -2.91 27.68
C PHE A 120 -11.99 -3.26 26.34
N ARG A 121 -12.08 -4.53 26.02
CA ARG A 121 -12.74 -5.02 24.81
C ARG A 121 -14.23 -4.68 24.79
N ASP A 122 -14.94 -4.96 25.87
CA ASP A 122 -16.39 -4.76 25.93
C ASP A 122 -16.77 -3.28 25.74
N ILE A 123 -15.87 -2.34 26.13
CA ILE A 123 -16.07 -0.89 25.96
C ILE A 123 -15.61 -0.42 24.57
N PHE A 124 -14.41 -0.79 24.13
CA PHE A 124 -13.78 -0.17 22.96
C PHE A 124 -13.98 -0.95 21.65
N PHE A 125 -14.30 -2.23 21.70
CA PHE A 125 -14.49 -3.02 20.49
C PHE A 125 -15.74 -2.64 19.69
N PRO A 126 -16.92 -2.36 20.30
CA PRO A 126 -18.11 -1.95 19.55
C PRO A 126 -17.90 -0.66 18.75
N PRO A 127 -17.39 0.46 19.30
CA PRO A 127 -17.12 1.65 18.51
C PRO A 127 -16.04 1.41 17.47
N PHE A 128 -15.01 0.60 17.75
CA PHE A 128 -14.00 0.20 16.77
C PHE A 128 -14.63 -0.52 15.57
N GLU A 129 -15.52 -1.48 15.79
CA GLU A 129 -16.23 -2.22 14.72
C GLU A 129 -17.15 -1.33 13.88
N ILE A 130 -17.74 -0.29 14.47
CA ILE A 130 -18.57 0.68 13.75
C ILE A 130 -17.73 1.59 12.86
N LEU A 131 -16.55 2.02 13.34
CA LEU A 131 -15.68 2.95 12.62
C LEU A 131 -14.85 2.26 11.52
N ARG A 132 -14.47 0.99 11.73
CA ARG A 132 -13.61 0.24 10.82
C ARG A 132 -14.10 0.15 9.36
N PRO A 133 -15.40 -0.08 9.09
CA PRO A 133 -15.90 -0.15 7.72
C PRO A 133 -15.87 1.18 6.96
N ILE A 134 -15.67 2.31 7.65
CA ILE A 134 -15.56 3.62 7.01
C ILE A 134 -14.21 3.68 6.29
N PRO A 135 -14.19 3.78 4.93
CA PRO A 135 -12.95 3.88 4.20
C PRO A 135 -12.12 5.06 4.68
N PRO A 136 -10.80 4.92 4.90
CA PRO A 136 -9.93 6.03 5.33
C PRO A 136 -10.02 7.25 4.41
N LEU A 137 -10.24 7.04 3.12
CA LEU A 137 -10.49 8.07 2.11
C LEU A 137 -11.68 8.98 2.43
N ALA A 138 -12.74 8.43 3.02
CA ALA A 138 -13.92 9.20 3.41
C ALA A 138 -13.64 10.21 4.55
N TRP A 139 -12.54 10.00 5.28
CA TRP A 139 -12.14 10.91 6.36
C TRP A 139 -11.35 12.13 5.87
N VAL A 140 -10.90 12.16 4.59
CA VAL A 140 -10.08 13.26 4.07
C VAL A 140 -10.78 14.63 4.20
N PRO A 141 -12.03 14.83 3.75
CA PRO A 141 -12.72 16.12 3.91
C PRO A 141 -12.90 16.51 5.39
N ALA A 142 -13.25 15.54 6.24
CA ALA A 142 -13.42 15.77 7.68
C ALA A 142 -12.07 16.14 8.34
N SER A 143 -10.98 15.49 7.94
CA SER A 143 -9.65 15.76 8.49
C SER A 143 -9.17 17.19 8.22
N ILE A 144 -9.49 17.73 7.05
CA ILE A 144 -9.16 19.13 6.70
C ILE A 144 -9.86 20.13 7.64
N VAL A 145 -11.06 19.78 8.10
CA VAL A 145 -11.81 20.62 9.07
C VAL A 145 -11.30 20.46 10.50
N PHE A 146 -10.88 19.24 10.88
CA PHE A 146 -10.46 18.94 12.25
C PHE A 146 -9.05 19.42 12.59
N TRP A 147 -8.14 19.37 11.62
CA TRP A 147 -6.74 19.65 11.84
C TRP A 147 -6.33 21.03 11.32
N PRO A 148 -5.50 21.77 12.07
CA PRO A 148 -5.13 23.14 11.71
C PRO A 148 -4.19 23.23 10.49
N THR A 149 -3.53 22.12 10.12
CA THR A 149 -2.60 22.10 8.99
C THR A 149 -2.89 20.91 8.08
N THR A 150 -2.62 21.07 6.80
CA THR A 150 -2.74 20.03 5.79
C THR A 150 -1.88 18.82 6.11
N GLU A 151 -0.66 19.02 6.62
CA GLU A 151 0.23 17.92 6.99
C GLU A 151 -0.37 17.05 8.12
N MET A 152 -1.00 17.66 9.13
CA MET A 152 -1.69 16.93 10.19
C MET A 152 -2.91 16.17 9.66
N SER A 153 -3.64 16.77 8.71
CA SER A 153 -4.77 16.10 8.06
C SER A 153 -4.31 14.86 7.28
N ILE A 154 -3.24 14.98 6.50
CA ILE A 154 -2.67 13.85 5.76
C ILE A 154 -2.13 12.79 6.72
N ALA A 155 -1.39 13.18 7.77
CA ALA A 155 -0.89 12.26 8.77
C ALA A 155 -2.01 11.51 9.51
N PHE A 156 -3.13 12.16 9.79
CA PHE A 156 -4.29 11.54 10.42
C PHE A 156 -4.96 10.50 9.52
N VAL A 157 -5.21 10.80 8.25
CA VAL A 157 -5.84 9.83 7.36
C VAL A 157 -4.91 8.66 7.02
N THR A 158 -3.60 8.90 6.90
CA THR A 158 -2.59 7.84 6.75
C THR A 158 -2.50 6.96 8.00
N PHE A 159 -2.58 7.56 9.18
CA PHE A 159 -2.72 6.82 10.45
C PHE A 159 -3.96 5.91 10.43
N LEU A 160 -5.14 6.42 10.07
CA LEU A 160 -6.37 5.61 9.99
C LEU A 160 -6.24 4.45 8.99
N GLY A 161 -5.57 4.67 7.87
CA GLY A 161 -5.33 3.64 6.85
C GLY A 161 -4.61 2.40 7.42
N ALA A 162 -3.60 2.60 8.24
CA ALA A 162 -2.87 1.51 8.87
C ALA A 162 -3.53 1.01 10.17
N PHE A 163 -4.07 1.90 10.99
CA PHE A 163 -4.53 1.62 12.36
C PHE A 163 -5.54 0.48 12.44
N PHE A 164 -6.63 0.56 11.69
CA PHE A 164 -7.67 -0.47 11.72
C PHE A 164 -7.14 -1.84 11.29
N THR A 165 -6.29 -1.85 10.27
CA THR A 165 -5.67 -3.08 9.74
C THR A 165 -4.72 -3.70 10.76
N ILE A 166 -3.90 -2.90 11.42
CA ILE A 166 -2.97 -3.36 12.46
C ILE A 166 -3.75 -3.94 13.63
N VAL A 167 -4.72 -3.20 14.16
CA VAL A 167 -5.52 -3.61 15.33
C VAL A 167 -6.20 -4.96 15.10
N ILE A 168 -6.86 -5.15 13.94
CA ILE A 168 -7.58 -6.40 13.69
C ILE A 168 -6.64 -7.60 13.52
N ASN A 169 -5.47 -7.40 12.89
CA ASN A 169 -4.46 -8.44 12.76
C ASN A 169 -3.83 -8.80 14.11
N VAL A 170 -3.53 -7.81 14.94
CA VAL A 170 -3.01 -8.02 16.30
C VAL A 170 -4.02 -8.77 17.16
N LEU A 171 -5.27 -8.31 17.16
CA LEU A 171 -6.37 -8.95 17.90
C LEU A 171 -6.58 -10.39 17.44
N GLY A 172 -6.64 -10.62 16.12
CA GLY A 172 -6.80 -11.95 15.53
C GLY A 172 -5.64 -12.87 15.87
N GLY A 173 -4.39 -12.37 15.76
CA GLY A 173 -3.19 -13.12 16.08
C GLY A 173 -3.12 -13.51 17.57
N ALA A 174 -3.42 -12.58 18.47
CA ALA A 174 -3.44 -12.88 19.91
C ALA A 174 -4.51 -13.92 20.28
N ARG A 175 -5.67 -13.86 19.61
CA ARG A 175 -6.77 -14.83 19.85
C ARG A 175 -6.54 -16.20 19.18
N SER A 176 -5.70 -16.28 18.20
CA SER A 176 -5.37 -17.56 17.54
C SER A 176 -4.44 -18.45 18.36
N ILE A 177 -3.86 -17.93 19.44
CA ILE A 177 -3.00 -18.70 20.34
C ILE A 177 -3.84 -19.76 21.05
N ASP A 178 -3.40 -21.02 20.95
CA ASP A 178 -4.09 -22.13 21.59
C ASP A 178 -4.11 -21.98 23.13
N VAL A 179 -5.31 -22.01 23.69
CA VAL A 179 -5.54 -21.86 25.13
C VAL A 179 -4.79 -22.92 25.95
N ARG A 180 -4.43 -24.06 25.36
CA ARG A 180 -3.64 -25.11 26.00
C ARG A 180 -2.27 -24.62 26.46
N TYR A 181 -1.60 -23.79 25.68
CA TYR A 181 -0.32 -23.20 26.07
C TYR A 181 -0.48 -22.27 27.28
N LEU A 182 -1.55 -21.46 27.30
CA LEU A 182 -1.83 -20.56 28.43
C LEU A 182 -2.11 -21.37 29.71
N ARG A 183 -2.95 -22.41 29.62
CA ARG A 183 -3.29 -23.28 30.76
C ARG A 183 -2.07 -24.04 31.27
N ALA A 184 -1.26 -24.61 30.39
CA ALA A 184 -0.04 -25.31 30.77
C ALA A 184 0.92 -24.38 31.55
N ALA A 185 1.15 -23.17 31.05
CA ALA A 185 2.01 -22.20 31.73
C ALA A 185 1.43 -21.79 33.11
N GLN A 186 0.11 -21.59 33.21
CA GLN A 186 -0.55 -21.30 34.47
C GLN A 186 -0.38 -22.43 35.48
N SER A 187 -0.51 -23.69 35.04
CA SER A 187 -0.29 -24.89 35.88
C SER A 187 1.16 -24.99 36.38
N MET A 188 2.11 -24.39 35.66
CA MET A 188 3.50 -24.27 36.08
C MET A 188 3.78 -23.03 36.96
N GLY A 189 2.75 -22.27 37.33
CA GLY A 189 2.88 -21.09 38.20
C GLY A 189 3.21 -19.79 37.48
N ALA A 190 3.07 -19.72 36.16
CA ALA A 190 3.32 -18.49 35.41
C ALA A 190 2.34 -17.37 35.82
N SER A 191 2.88 -16.17 36.07
CA SER A 191 2.10 -14.97 36.32
C SER A 191 1.43 -14.45 35.06
N GLN A 192 0.47 -13.51 35.19
CA GLN A 192 -0.17 -12.84 34.02
C GLN A 192 0.85 -12.11 33.15
N TRP A 193 1.90 -11.54 33.75
CA TRP A 193 3.01 -10.89 33.01
C TRP A 193 3.86 -11.90 32.25
N ASP A 194 4.13 -13.09 32.85
CA ASP A 194 4.85 -14.16 32.13
C ASP A 194 4.04 -14.66 30.93
N LEU A 195 2.71 -14.84 31.09
CA LEU A 195 1.83 -15.22 29.99
C LEU A 195 1.88 -14.18 28.87
N PHE A 196 1.81 -12.89 29.22
CA PHE A 196 1.82 -11.82 28.24
C PHE A 196 3.15 -11.76 27.48
N TYR A 197 4.29 -11.65 28.18
CA TYR A 197 5.59 -11.42 27.54
C TYR A 197 6.21 -12.67 26.94
N ARG A 198 5.94 -13.87 27.46
CA ARG A 198 6.56 -15.12 27.02
C ARG A 198 5.71 -15.93 26.06
N ILE A 199 4.38 -15.72 26.03
CA ILE A 199 3.48 -16.49 25.17
C ILE A 199 2.69 -15.58 24.25
N ILE A 200 1.91 -14.64 24.79
CA ILE A 200 0.97 -13.84 23.98
C ILE A 200 1.72 -12.94 23.00
N LEU A 201 2.63 -12.12 23.49
CA LEU A 201 3.35 -11.17 22.66
C LEU A 201 4.20 -11.88 21.58
N PRO A 202 5.05 -12.87 21.91
CA PRO A 202 5.81 -13.60 20.88
C PRO A 202 4.92 -14.38 19.91
N GLY A 203 3.85 -14.99 20.40
CA GLY A 203 2.88 -15.70 19.57
C GLY A 203 2.10 -14.81 18.63
N THR A 204 1.92 -13.52 18.98
CA THR A 204 1.22 -12.52 18.16
C THR A 204 2.15 -11.85 17.14
N LEU A 205 3.47 -11.88 17.32
CA LEU A 205 4.43 -11.21 16.44
C LEU A 205 4.22 -11.48 14.94
N PRO A 206 3.96 -12.72 14.48
CA PRO A 206 3.72 -12.99 13.07
C PRO A 206 2.53 -12.19 12.51
N SER A 207 1.46 -12.06 13.30
CA SER A 207 0.26 -11.31 12.92
C SER A 207 0.49 -9.80 12.99
N ILE A 208 1.33 -9.32 13.92
CA ILE A 208 1.76 -7.92 13.98
C ILE A 208 2.49 -7.54 12.69
N PHE A 209 3.48 -8.32 12.26
CA PHE A 209 4.22 -8.04 11.02
C PHE A 209 3.35 -8.20 9.76
N THR A 210 2.41 -9.15 9.76
CA THR A 210 1.45 -9.28 8.66
C THR A 210 0.54 -8.05 8.60
N GLY A 211 -0.03 -7.63 9.71
CA GLY A 211 -0.86 -6.44 9.82
C GLY A 211 -0.09 -5.16 9.45
N ALA A 212 1.17 -5.05 9.87
CA ALA A 212 2.06 -3.96 9.51
C ALA A 212 2.32 -3.90 8.00
N ALA A 213 2.63 -5.03 7.36
CA ALA A 213 2.91 -5.07 5.92
C ALA A 213 1.67 -4.74 5.07
N VAL A 214 0.48 -5.22 5.46
CA VAL A 214 -0.78 -4.88 4.80
C VAL A 214 -1.15 -3.42 5.06
N GLY A 215 -1.04 -2.96 6.32
CA GLY A 215 -1.29 -1.58 6.71
C GLY A 215 -0.40 -0.58 5.98
N MET A 216 0.87 -0.90 5.72
CA MET A 216 1.78 -0.07 4.93
C MET A 216 1.26 0.13 3.50
N GLY A 217 0.76 -0.92 2.85
CA GLY A 217 0.17 -0.81 1.50
C GLY A 217 -1.04 0.12 1.49
N ILE A 218 -1.94 -0.01 2.46
CA ILE A 218 -3.12 0.86 2.60
C ILE A 218 -2.69 2.31 2.91
N THR A 219 -1.63 2.51 3.69
CA THR A 219 -1.11 3.85 3.98
C THR A 219 -0.66 4.58 2.71
N TRP A 220 0.01 3.88 1.78
CA TRP A 220 0.38 4.43 0.48
C TRP A 220 -0.83 4.79 -0.40
N GLU A 221 -1.88 3.98 -0.36
CA GLU A 221 -3.14 4.28 -1.06
C GLU A 221 -3.80 5.54 -0.50
N VAL A 222 -3.84 5.68 0.81
CA VAL A 222 -4.53 6.78 1.49
C VAL A 222 -3.76 8.11 1.38
N VAL A 223 -2.41 8.08 1.46
CA VAL A 223 -1.61 9.30 1.32
C VAL A 223 -1.83 9.94 -0.05
N LEU A 224 -1.93 9.11 -1.11
CA LEU A 224 -2.21 9.57 -2.46
C LEU A 224 -3.46 10.45 -2.51
N ALA A 225 -4.56 9.98 -1.96
CA ALA A 225 -5.81 10.73 -1.96
C ALA A 225 -5.74 12.00 -1.09
N GLY A 226 -5.08 11.91 0.07
CA GLY A 226 -4.83 13.08 0.92
C GLY A 226 -4.06 14.17 0.18
N GLU A 227 -3.01 13.82 -0.54
CA GLU A 227 -2.19 14.72 -1.32
C GLU A 227 -2.93 15.30 -2.55
N MET A 228 -3.74 14.48 -3.24
CA MET A 228 -4.54 14.93 -4.38
C MET A 228 -5.59 15.98 -3.98
N ILE A 229 -6.32 15.71 -2.89
CA ILE A 229 -7.40 16.60 -2.42
C ILE A 229 -6.83 17.88 -1.79
N SER A 230 -5.78 17.75 -0.99
CA SER A 230 -5.16 18.88 -0.31
C SER A 230 -4.35 19.77 -1.26
N GLY A 231 -3.75 19.18 -2.31
CA GLY A 231 -2.98 19.93 -3.31
C GLY A 231 -3.82 20.78 -4.26
N GLY A 232 -5.14 20.51 -4.37
CA GLY A 232 -6.06 21.26 -5.22
C GLY A 232 -6.64 22.53 -4.56
N GLY A 233 -6.46 22.72 -3.27
CA GLY A 233 -7.19 23.73 -2.48
C GLY A 233 -6.43 24.94 -1.94
N GLY A 234 -5.15 25.17 -2.28
CA GLY A 234 -4.50 26.40 -1.81
C GLY A 234 -3.02 26.29 -1.45
N GLN A 235 -2.40 27.44 -1.25
CA GLN A 235 -0.97 27.77 -1.21
C GLN A 235 -0.05 27.02 -0.22
N GLN A 236 -0.48 25.99 0.49
CA GLN A 236 0.35 25.36 1.54
C GLN A 236 0.50 23.82 1.45
N ALA A 237 -0.14 23.17 0.50
CA ALA A 237 0.04 21.73 0.29
C ALA A 237 0.91 21.51 -0.94
N SER A 238 2.17 21.79 -0.80
CA SER A 238 3.13 21.61 -1.87
C SER A 238 3.70 20.21 -1.84
N GLY A 239 3.50 19.47 -2.93
CA GLY A 239 4.29 18.30 -3.24
C GLY A 239 3.69 16.97 -2.75
N GLY A 240 4.39 15.93 -3.11
CA GLY A 240 4.01 14.53 -2.93
C GLY A 240 3.62 13.87 -4.24
N LEU A 241 3.73 12.54 -4.26
CA LEU A 241 3.42 11.73 -5.46
C LEU A 241 1.94 11.85 -5.87
N GLY A 242 1.04 12.04 -4.90
CA GLY A 242 -0.36 12.28 -5.20
C GLY A 242 -0.60 13.61 -5.91
N PHE A 243 0.06 14.68 -5.46
CA PHE A 243 0.03 15.96 -6.12
C PHE A 243 0.70 15.90 -7.51
N PHE A 244 1.81 15.18 -7.64
CA PHE A 244 2.48 14.95 -8.91
C PHE A 244 1.53 14.27 -9.92
N ILE A 245 0.80 13.23 -9.52
CA ILE A 245 -0.20 12.56 -10.36
C ILE A 245 -1.31 13.54 -10.75
N TRP A 246 -1.85 14.28 -9.79
CA TRP A 246 -2.94 15.21 -10.02
C TRP A 246 -2.55 16.34 -10.96
N SER A 247 -1.39 16.97 -10.76
CA SER A 247 -0.87 18.03 -11.63
C SER A 247 -0.58 17.53 -13.04
N SER A 248 -0.04 16.31 -13.18
CA SER A 248 0.17 15.68 -14.49
C SER A 248 -1.15 15.41 -15.21
N TYR A 249 -2.18 14.97 -14.48
CA TYR A 249 -3.53 14.79 -15.04
C TYR A 249 -4.12 16.10 -15.52
N MET A 250 -4.04 17.16 -14.73
CA MET A 250 -4.52 18.50 -15.11
C MET A 250 -3.74 19.09 -16.28
N GLY A 251 -2.45 18.76 -16.40
CA GLY A 251 -1.60 19.12 -17.53
C GLY A 251 -1.82 18.30 -18.81
N GLY A 252 -2.71 17.28 -18.76
CA GLY A 252 -3.02 16.42 -19.90
C GLY A 252 -1.95 15.37 -20.26
N THR A 253 -0.97 15.16 -19.41
CA THR A 253 0.15 14.21 -19.62
C THR A 253 -0.15 12.84 -19.00
N VAL A 254 -0.98 12.03 -19.66
CA VAL A 254 -1.43 10.72 -19.13
C VAL A 254 -0.28 9.75 -18.90
N ALA A 255 0.77 9.79 -19.73
CA ALA A 255 1.96 8.95 -19.52
C ALA A 255 2.64 9.27 -18.18
N THR A 256 2.77 10.55 -17.84
CA THR A 256 3.35 10.99 -16.55
C THR A 256 2.47 10.60 -15.35
N VAL A 257 1.14 10.61 -15.52
CA VAL A 257 0.21 10.06 -14.50
C VAL A 257 0.55 8.60 -14.19
N ILE A 258 0.75 7.78 -15.22
CA ILE A 258 1.10 6.36 -15.06
C ILE A 258 2.48 6.21 -14.39
N VAL A 259 3.45 7.06 -14.73
CA VAL A 259 4.75 7.09 -14.02
C VAL A 259 4.54 7.30 -12.52
N GLY A 260 3.71 8.24 -12.12
CA GLY A 260 3.37 8.47 -10.71
C GLY A 260 2.69 7.25 -10.07
N MET A 261 1.74 6.61 -10.76
CA MET A 261 1.08 5.38 -10.27
C MET A 261 2.07 4.24 -10.06
N ILE A 262 2.98 4.00 -11.00
CA ILE A 262 4.03 2.99 -10.89
C ILE A 262 4.98 3.33 -9.73
N SER A 263 5.32 4.60 -9.55
CA SER A 263 6.17 5.07 -8.46
C SER A 263 5.59 4.72 -7.10
N ILE A 264 4.30 4.96 -6.88
CA ILE A 264 3.61 4.59 -5.65
C ILE A 264 3.56 3.06 -5.48
N GLY A 265 3.30 2.32 -6.55
CA GLY A 265 3.32 0.85 -6.53
C GLY A 265 4.69 0.31 -6.09
N ILE A 266 5.78 0.87 -6.61
CA ILE A 266 7.16 0.52 -6.22
C ILE A 266 7.40 0.87 -4.75
N ALA A 267 7.04 2.08 -4.33
CA ALA A 267 7.23 2.54 -2.95
C ALA A 267 6.46 1.65 -1.94
N GLY A 268 5.20 1.35 -2.24
CA GLY A 268 4.35 0.47 -1.43
C GLY A 268 4.89 -0.97 -1.37
N TYR A 269 5.34 -1.51 -2.51
CA TYR A 269 5.93 -2.84 -2.57
C TYR A 269 7.24 -2.92 -1.77
N LEU A 270 8.15 -1.96 -1.96
CA LEU A 270 9.45 -1.95 -1.28
C LEU A 270 9.29 -1.82 0.23
N SER A 271 8.46 -0.86 0.69
CA SER A 271 8.23 -0.65 2.11
C SER A 271 7.52 -1.84 2.78
N SER A 272 6.48 -2.41 2.15
CA SER A 272 5.82 -3.61 2.67
C SER A 272 6.72 -4.84 2.66
N SER A 273 7.59 -4.97 1.65
CA SER A 273 8.57 -6.07 1.57
C SER A 273 9.65 -5.93 2.62
N LEU A 274 10.10 -4.71 2.92
CA LEU A 274 11.03 -4.44 4.01
C LEU A 274 10.45 -4.87 5.36
N ILE A 275 9.19 -4.56 5.63
CA ILE A 275 8.51 -4.97 6.86
C ILE A 275 8.45 -6.51 6.96
N ARG A 276 8.10 -7.20 5.88
CA ARG A 276 8.11 -8.67 5.83
C ARG A 276 9.50 -9.24 6.07
N PHE A 277 10.51 -8.67 5.44
CA PHE A 277 11.90 -9.08 5.62
C PHE A 277 12.36 -8.92 7.08
N ILE A 278 12.06 -7.78 7.71
CA ILE A 278 12.35 -7.55 9.13
C ILE A 278 11.60 -8.57 9.99
N GLY A 279 10.33 -8.84 9.71
CA GLY A 279 9.53 -9.81 10.42
C GLY A 279 10.12 -11.23 10.34
N ASP A 280 10.50 -11.69 9.15
CA ASP A 280 11.08 -13.01 8.96
C ASP A 280 12.44 -13.18 9.66
N HIS A 281 13.22 -12.08 9.77
CA HIS A 281 14.47 -12.08 10.53
C HIS A 281 14.26 -12.03 12.04
N SER A 282 13.23 -11.34 12.50
CA SER A 282 12.92 -11.20 13.93
C SER A 282 12.27 -12.45 14.54
N MET A 283 11.84 -13.42 13.72
CA MET A 283 11.11 -14.61 14.16
C MET A 283 11.78 -15.92 13.68
N PRO A 284 12.99 -16.25 14.16
CA PRO A 284 13.71 -17.45 13.72
C PRO A 284 12.97 -18.76 14.01
N TRP A 285 12.11 -18.79 15.04
CA TRP A 285 11.28 -19.95 15.41
C TRP A 285 10.22 -20.31 14.37
N ARG A 286 9.81 -19.36 13.52
CA ARG A 286 8.82 -19.62 12.46
C ARG A 286 9.36 -20.50 11.33
N LYS A 287 10.68 -20.57 11.15
CA LYS A 287 11.33 -21.36 10.11
C LYS A 287 11.49 -22.84 10.47
N LEU A 288 11.05 -23.24 11.67
CA LEU A 288 11.18 -24.59 12.17
C LEU A 288 9.92 -25.45 11.89
N PHE A 289 8.91 -24.89 11.30
CA PHE A 289 7.66 -25.51 10.89
C PHE A 289 7.35 -25.06 9.45
#